data_821015915efa88df8415355acb41ae60
#
_entry.id   821015915efa88df8415355acb41ae60
#
_cell.length_a   1.000
_cell.length_b   1.000
_cell.length_c   1.000
_cell.angle_alpha   90.00
_cell.angle_beta   90.00
_cell.angle_gamma   90.00
#
_symmetry.space_group_name_H-M   'P 1'
#
loop_
_entity.id
_entity.type
_entity.pdbx_description
1 polymer ?
#
loop_
_entity_poly.entity_id
_entity_poly.type
_entity_poly.pdbx_seq_one_letter_code
_entity_poly.pdbx_strand_id
1 'polypeptide(L)'
;LIASGFQQSKSGQYHKNSSANLAFDASYNYAQKYYADFGLAAIHSAQLAPGHREALSPSLSLGWRLKNESFLKNSKVVDDMMISVSGSIINEDIDIANGDNRYYLYQSIWTSDYGYGWYDGSGDKYTYSKRGENKDLDFIKRKELSLNFKTSLWQKLVTLDASFFINSMEGYIISSPTFYPSHLNTGYPAASFMPVLNYNNNRRVGFDFAANFNKKVGDVDLSLGVTGTYYTTKATKRDENNVEQYQNRQGKALDGIWGYKSAGLFQSEEEVKNSPDQSYFGGTVKPGDIKYVDVNGDNKIDQYDQVFLGKGGWYGAPFTLGVNLTAKW
;
A
#
# COMPACT_ATOMS: atom_id res chain seq x y z
N LEU A 1 -8.98 -3.02 28.69
CA LEU A 1 -9.53 -4.12 27.91
C LEU A 1 -10.73 -3.62 27.10
N ILE A 2 -10.70 -3.85 25.78
CA ILE A 2 -11.76 -3.47 24.87
C ILE A 2 -12.18 -4.73 24.09
N ALA A 3 -13.50 -4.97 24.02
CA ALA A 3 -14.04 -6.04 23.20
C ALA A 3 -15.11 -5.47 22.24
N SER A 4 -15.05 -5.88 20.99
CA SER A 4 -16.04 -5.53 19.98
C SER A 4 -16.39 -6.75 19.13
N GLY A 5 -17.62 -6.81 18.63
CA GLY A 5 -18.07 -7.87 17.74
C GLY A 5 -19.01 -7.30 16.68
N PHE A 6 -18.92 -7.83 15.49
CA PHE A 6 -19.77 -7.48 14.36
C PHE A 6 -20.30 -8.74 13.70
N GLN A 7 -21.59 -8.75 13.36
CA GLN A 7 -22.18 -9.82 12.57
C GLN A 7 -23.17 -9.22 11.56
N GLN A 8 -23.03 -9.63 10.32
CA GLN A 8 -23.93 -9.27 9.24
C GLN A 8 -24.37 -10.51 8.47
N SER A 9 -25.67 -10.62 8.20
CA SER A 9 -26.21 -11.57 7.23
C SER A 9 -27.00 -10.80 6.18
N LYS A 10 -26.84 -11.15 4.91
CA LYS A 10 -27.55 -10.51 3.81
C LYS A 10 -28.68 -11.43 3.35
N SER A 11 -29.91 -10.90 3.33
CA SER A 11 -31.11 -11.60 2.85
C SER A 11 -30.95 -12.04 1.39
N GLY A 12 -31.37 -13.26 1.08
CA GLY A 12 -31.30 -13.82 -0.27
C GLY A 12 -29.95 -14.39 -0.69
N GLN A 13 -28.92 -14.21 0.12
CA GLN A 13 -27.60 -14.79 -0.05
C GLN A 13 -27.14 -15.35 1.28
N TYR A 14 -26.77 -16.62 1.34
CA TYR A 14 -26.34 -17.28 2.58
C TYR A 14 -24.92 -16.86 3.02
N HIS A 15 -24.67 -15.56 3.03
CA HIS A 15 -23.38 -15.00 3.46
C HIS A 15 -23.49 -14.47 4.88
N LYS A 16 -22.67 -15.04 5.74
CA LYS A 16 -22.51 -14.57 7.11
C LYS A 16 -21.11 -13.95 7.23
N ASN A 17 -21.05 -12.68 7.49
CA ASN A 17 -19.83 -12.00 7.87
C ASN A 17 -19.87 -11.74 9.38
N SER A 18 -18.85 -12.17 10.10
CA SER A 18 -18.70 -11.88 11.52
C SER A 18 -17.23 -11.65 11.86
N SER A 19 -16.99 -10.65 12.66
CA SER A 19 -15.67 -10.36 13.23
C SER A 19 -15.81 -10.13 14.74
N ALA A 20 -14.76 -10.44 15.47
CA ALA A 20 -14.65 -10.15 16.89
C ALA A 20 -13.22 -9.70 17.20
N ASN A 21 -13.09 -8.70 18.05
CA ASN A 21 -11.81 -8.15 18.46
C ASN A 21 -11.76 -8.06 19.97
N LEU A 22 -10.64 -8.46 20.53
CA LEU A 22 -10.30 -8.29 21.94
C LEU A 22 -8.95 -7.60 22.02
N ALA A 23 -8.90 -6.42 22.64
CA ALA A 23 -7.68 -5.66 22.77
C ALA A 23 -7.30 -5.49 24.25
N PHE A 24 -6.03 -5.64 24.54
CA PHE A 24 -5.39 -5.38 25.80
C PHE A 24 -4.30 -4.33 25.59
N ASP A 25 -4.21 -3.39 26.52
CA ASP A 25 -3.17 -2.37 26.55
C ASP A 25 -2.59 -2.27 27.95
N ALA A 26 -1.28 -2.13 28.06
CA ALA A 26 -0.55 -1.95 29.30
C ALA A 26 0.54 -0.90 29.12
N SER A 27 0.47 0.16 29.94
CA SER A 27 1.44 1.24 29.94
C SER A 27 2.24 1.21 31.24
N TYR A 28 3.55 1.36 31.12
CA TYR A 28 4.47 1.45 32.24
C TYR A 28 5.33 2.70 32.16
N ASN A 29 5.46 3.39 33.26
CA ASN A 29 6.30 4.59 33.40
C ASN A 29 7.24 4.42 34.61
N TYR A 30 8.54 4.53 34.35
CA TYR A 30 9.53 4.53 35.39
C TYR A 30 10.17 5.91 35.55
N ALA A 31 10.02 6.49 36.75
CA ALA A 31 10.62 7.75 37.15
C ALA A 31 10.34 8.93 36.22
N GLN A 32 9.28 8.88 35.44
CA GLN A 32 8.96 9.83 34.35
C GLN A 32 10.09 10.00 33.32
N LYS A 33 10.96 8.99 33.19
CA LYS A 33 12.08 8.95 32.25
C LYS A 33 11.88 7.92 31.17
N TYR A 34 11.48 6.73 31.55
CA TYR A 34 11.34 5.58 30.66
C TYR A 34 9.89 5.16 30.60
N TYR A 35 9.41 5.01 29.39
CA TYR A 35 8.02 4.64 29.10
C TYR A 35 8.02 3.37 28.26
N ALA A 36 7.13 2.48 28.57
CA ALA A 36 6.88 1.29 27.77
C ALA A 36 5.38 1.08 27.66
N ASP A 37 4.89 1.02 26.42
CA ASP A 37 3.50 0.74 26.13
C ASP A 37 3.43 -0.54 25.31
N PHE A 38 2.67 -1.50 25.79
CA PHE A 38 2.44 -2.78 25.12
C PHE A 38 0.96 -2.94 24.80
N GLY A 39 0.64 -3.12 23.53
CA GLY A 39 -0.69 -3.44 23.06
C GLY A 39 -0.73 -4.83 22.44
N LEU A 40 -1.82 -5.53 22.63
CA LEU A 40 -2.10 -6.82 22.00
C LEU A 40 -3.57 -6.88 21.63
N ALA A 41 -3.87 -7.06 20.35
CA ALA A 41 -5.22 -7.32 19.87
C ALA A 41 -5.32 -8.75 19.34
N ALA A 42 -6.30 -9.50 19.82
CA ALA A 42 -6.74 -10.74 19.23
C ALA A 42 -7.92 -10.45 18.32
N ILE A 43 -7.83 -10.89 17.07
CA ILE A 43 -8.87 -10.67 16.06
C ILE A 43 -9.39 -11.99 15.53
N HIS A 44 -10.68 -12.03 15.24
CA HIS A 44 -11.36 -13.15 14.61
C HIS A 44 -12.10 -12.66 13.37
N SER A 45 -11.93 -13.34 12.23
CA SER A 45 -12.67 -13.09 11.00
C SER A 45 -13.29 -14.38 10.45
N ALA A 46 -14.59 -14.35 10.21
CA ALA A 46 -15.28 -15.46 9.54
C ALA A 46 -15.04 -15.52 8.02
N GLN A 47 -14.34 -14.56 7.46
CA GLN A 47 -14.01 -14.53 6.01
C GLN A 47 -12.94 -15.55 5.64
N LEU A 48 -12.16 -15.99 6.61
CA LEU A 48 -11.08 -16.95 6.43
C LEU A 48 -11.52 -18.38 6.75
N ALA A 49 -10.76 -19.35 6.29
CA ALA A 49 -11.00 -20.76 6.55
C ALA A 49 -10.89 -21.10 8.05
N PRO A 50 -11.61 -22.10 8.55
CA PRO A 50 -11.38 -22.61 9.89
C PRO A 50 -9.91 -22.99 10.09
N GLY A 51 -9.33 -22.51 11.19
CA GLY A 51 -7.89 -22.65 11.47
C GLY A 51 -7.04 -21.44 11.05
N HIS A 52 -7.57 -20.52 10.25
CA HIS A 52 -6.91 -19.27 9.83
C HIS A 52 -7.70 -18.02 10.23
N ARG A 53 -8.75 -18.17 11.04
CA ARG A 53 -9.67 -17.10 11.43
C ARG A 53 -9.15 -16.18 12.53
N GLU A 54 -8.16 -16.62 13.27
CA GLU A 54 -7.63 -15.93 14.44
C GLU A 54 -6.23 -15.42 14.18
N ALA A 55 -5.96 -14.18 14.61
CA ALA A 55 -4.64 -13.60 14.57
C ALA A 55 -4.38 -12.70 15.78
N LEU A 56 -3.09 -12.57 16.12
CA LEU A 56 -2.62 -11.65 17.16
C LEU A 56 -1.88 -10.49 16.53
N SER A 57 -2.27 -9.28 16.94
CA SER A 57 -1.70 -8.01 16.49
C SER A 57 -0.98 -7.33 17.66
N PRO A 58 0.31 -7.64 17.89
CA PRO A 58 1.10 -7.01 18.94
C PRO A 58 1.60 -5.64 18.52
N SER A 59 1.74 -4.75 19.52
CA SER A 59 2.42 -3.47 19.39
C SER A 59 3.29 -3.21 20.63
N LEU A 60 4.43 -2.57 20.43
CA LEU A 60 5.33 -2.14 21.49
C LEU A 60 5.87 -0.76 21.18
N SER A 61 5.79 0.14 22.17
CA SER A 61 6.41 1.45 22.12
C SER A 61 7.33 1.62 23.34
N LEU A 62 8.53 2.10 23.09
CA LEU A 62 9.51 2.43 24.12
C LEU A 62 9.88 3.90 24.00
N GLY A 63 9.77 4.63 25.10
CA GLY A 63 10.04 6.06 25.15
C GLY A 63 11.08 6.42 26.20
N TRP A 64 11.97 7.35 25.86
CA TRP A 64 12.96 7.91 26.77
C TRP A 64 12.83 9.44 26.80
N ARG A 65 12.45 9.96 27.97
CA ARG A 65 12.32 11.39 28.20
C ARG A 65 13.65 11.93 28.71
N LEU A 66 14.46 12.43 27.80
CA LEU A 66 15.81 12.94 28.03
C LEU A 66 15.82 14.15 28.97
N LYS A 67 14.77 14.96 28.97
CA LYS A 67 14.68 16.14 29.86
C LYS A 67 14.80 15.79 31.33
N ASN A 68 14.35 14.61 31.73
CA ASN A 68 14.39 14.18 33.14
C ASN A 68 15.69 13.51 33.53
N GLU A 69 16.66 13.38 32.61
CA GLU A 69 18.01 12.93 32.90
C GLU A 69 18.87 14.02 33.55
N SER A 70 19.83 13.60 34.37
CA SER A 70 20.68 14.52 35.14
C SER A 70 21.40 15.55 34.28
N PHE A 71 21.79 15.17 33.05
CA PHE A 71 22.51 16.03 32.12
C PHE A 71 21.63 17.10 31.41
N LEU A 72 20.29 16.90 31.36
CA LEU A 72 19.36 17.86 30.76
C LEU A 72 18.39 18.50 31.77
N LYS A 73 18.26 17.93 32.97
CA LYS A 73 17.25 18.36 33.93
C LYS A 73 17.32 19.85 34.26
N ASN A 74 18.51 20.41 34.36
CA ASN A 74 18.73 21.82 34.69
C ASN A 74 18.92 22.72 33.45
N SER A 75 18.74 22.21 32.26
CA SER A 75 18.82 23.01 31.04
C SER A 75 17.74 24.10 31.01
N LYS A 76 18.13 25.34 30.76
CA LYS A 76 17.24 26.49 30.57
C LYS A 76 16.76 26.61 29.11
N VAL A 77 17.36 25.85 28.22
CA VAL A 77 17.04 25.82 26.77
C VAL A 77 16.03 24.76 26.45
N VAL A 78 16.22 23.57 27.03
CA VAL A 78 15.34 22.41 26.76
C VAL A 78 14.26 22.35 27.82
N ASP A 79 13.01 22.59 27.46
CA ASP A 79 11.86 22.45 28.35
C ASP A 79 11.37 21.01 28.42
N ASP A 80 11.34 20.33 27.29
CA ASP A 80 11.05 18.90 27.17
C ASP A 80 11.80 18.31 25.99
N MET A 81 12.18 17.02 26.10
CA MET A 81 12.80 16.27 25.02
C MET A 81 12.55 14.78 25.23
N MET A 82 11.99 14.15 24.23
CA MET A 82 11.64 12.73 24.24
C MET A 82 12.01 12.08 22.91
N ILE A 83 12.56 10.88 22.97
CA ILE A 83 12.75 9.98 21.83
C ILE A 83 11.92 8.72 22.12
N SER A 84 11.24 8.21 21.10
CA SER A 84 10.55 6.94 21.21
C SER A 84 10.70 6.11 19.94
N VAL A 85 10.72 4.79 20.12
CA VAL A 85 10.64 3.83 19.04
C VAL A 85 9.40 2.98 19.24
N SER A 86 8.64 2.76 18.17
CA SER A 86 7.49 1.87 18.21
C SER A 86 7.49 0.90 17.04
N GLY A 87 7.02 -0.31 17.32
CA GLY A 87 6.85 -1.36 16.32
C GLY A 87 5.52 -2.06 16.51
N SER A 88 4.86 -2.42 15.42
CA SER A 88 3.60 -3.16 15.45
C SER A 88 3.46 -4.12 14.27
N ILE A 89 2.69 -5.17 14.49
CA ILE A 89 2.16 -6.05 13.45
C ILE A 89 0.65 -6.01 13.59
N ILE A 90 -0.01 -5.46 12.58
CA ILE A 90 -1.46 -5.35 12.52
C ILE A 90 -1.95 -6.33 11.45
N ASN A 91 -2.82 -7.24 11.84
CA ASN A 91 -3.47 -8.12 10.89
C ASN A 91 -4.77 -7.47 10.45
N GLU A 92 -4.89 -7.26 9.16
CA GLU A 92 -6.06 -6.64 8.54
C GLU A 92 -6.92 -7.72 7.90
N ASP A 93 -8.22 -7.63 8.10
CA ASP A 93 -9.16 -8.51 7.43
C ASP A 93 -9.08 -8.31 5.91
N ILE A 94 -9.39 -9.36 5.20
CA ILE A 94 -9.42 -9.32 3.75
C ILE A 94 -10.67 -8.55 3.33
N ASP A 95 -10.54 -7.24 3.21
CA ASP A 95 -11.58 -6.42 2.61
C ASP A 95 -11.45 -6.45 1.09
N ILE A 96 -12.26 -7.31 0.48
CA ILE A 96 -12.41 -7.30 -0.96
C ILE A 96 -13.71 -6.57 -1.27
N ALA A 97 -13.59 -5.26 -1.24
CA ALA A 97 -14.70 -4.34 -1.36
C ALA A 97 -15.44 -4.40 -2.71
N ASN A 98 -14.91 -5.06 -3.73
CA ASN A 98 -15.41 -4.95 -5.09
C ASN A 98 -15.68 -6.31 -5.74
N GLY A 99 -16.95 -6.63 -5.93
CA GLY A 99 -17.43 -7.72 -6.79
C GLY A 99 -18.34 -8.72 -6.09
N ASP A 100 -19.12 -9.44 -6.90
CA ASP A 100 -20.12 -10.42 -6.44
C ASP A 100 -19.51 -11.65 -5.79
N ASN A 101 -18.21 -11.89 -5.96
CA ASN A 101 -17.49 -13.08 -5.50
C ASN A 101 -16.58 -12.83 -4.28
N ARG A 102 -16.85 -11.79 -3.51
CA ARG A 102 -16.01 -11.36 -2.37
C ARG A 102 -16.12 -12.20 -1.11
N TYR A 103 -17.18 -12.99 -0.99
CA TYR A 103 -17.39 -13.79 0.21
C TYR A 103 -16.63 -15.12 0.15
N TYR A 104 -16.13 -15.57 1.30
CA TYR A 104 -15.47 -16.87 1.47
C TYR A 104 -14.41 -17.14 0.40
N LEU A 105 -13.47 -16.24 0.25
CA LEU A 105 -12.43 -16.31 -0.79
C LEU A 105 -11.60 -17.58 -0.76
N TYR A 106 -11.56 -18.23 0.39
CA TYR A 106 -10.89 -19.51 0.54
C TYR A 106 -11.63 -20.69 -0.12
N GLN A 107 -12.92 -20.49 -0.47
CA GLN A 107 -13.73 -21.56 -1.10
C GLN A 107 -13.70 -21.45 -2.62
N SER A 108 -13.84 -22.60 -3.27
CA SER A 108 -14.18 -22.67 -4.69
C SER A 108 -15.57 -22.07 -4.93
N ILE A 109 -15.72 -21.38 -6.05
CA ILE A 109 -17.01 -20.84 -6.50
C ILE A 109 -17.39 -21.47 -7.82
N TRP A 110 -18.62 -21.91 -7.89
CA TRP A 110 -19.26 -22.43 -9.08
C TRP A 110 -20.48 -21.57 -9.41
N THR A 111 -20.71 -21.37 -10.68
CA THR A 111 -21.88 -20.62 -11.18
C THR A 111 -22.43 -21.33 -12.41
N SER A 112 -23.67 -21.01 -12.75
CA SER A 112 -24.30 -21.50 -13.97
C SER A 112 -24.55 -20.35 -14.93
N ASP A 113 -24.44 -20.63 -16.20
CA ASP A 113 -24.75 -19.67 -17.27
C ASP A 113 -25.44 -20.38 -18.43
N TYR A 114 -26.07 -19.61 -19.30
CA TYR A 114 -26.61 -20.06 -20.58
C TYR A 114 -25.58 -19.75 -21.66
N GLY A 115 -25.22 -20.69 -22.49
CA GLY A 115 -24.24 -20.34 -23.49
C GLY A 115 -23.88 -21.42 -24.50
N TYR A 116 -24.39 -22.62 -24.30
CA TYR A 116 -24.26 -23.66 -25.30
C TYR A 116 -25.58 -23.85 -26.01
N GLY A 117 -25.62 -23.52 -27.29
CA GLY A 117 -26.61 -24.08 -28.18
C GLY A 117 -26.19 -25.46 -28.58
N TRP A 118 -26.98 -26.46 -28.26
CA TRP A 118 -26.83 -27.76 -28.85
C TRP A 118 -27.18 -27.70 -30.35
N TYR A 119 -26.83 -28.75 -31.08
CA TYR A 119 -27.06 -28.83 -32.52
C TYR A 119 -28.55 -28.68 -32.93
N ASP A 120 -29.46 -28.88 -31.97
CA ASP A 120 -30.90 -28.69 -32.12
C ASP A 120 -31.39 -27.26 -31.88
N GLY A 121 -30.48 -26.33 -31.58
CA GLY A 121 -30.79 -24.94 -31.26
C GLY A 121 -31.29 -24.69 -29.86
N SER A 122 -31.36 -25.72 -29.00
CA SER A 122 -31.69 -25.54 -27.58
C SER A 122 -30.51 -24.95 -26.82
N GLY A 123 -30.76 -23.95 -26.00
CA GLY A 123 -29.75 -23.36 -25.10
C GLY A 123 -29.76 -24.11 -23.77
N ASP A 124 -28.66 -24.76 -23.43
CA ASP A 124 -28.51 -25.43 -22.14
C ASP A 124 -27.75 -24.59 -21.11
N LYS A 125 -28.16 -24.79 -19.86
CA LYS A 125 -27.39 -24.29 -18.71
C LYS A 125 -26.19 -25.18 -18.48
N TYR A 126 -25.04 -24.56 -18.30
CA TYR A 126 -23.84 -25.26 -17.84
C TYR A 126 -23.34 -24.65 -16.54
N THR A 127 -22.67 -25.47 -15.75
CA THR A 127 -22.03 -25.04 -14.48
C THR A 127 -20.54 -25.02 -14.68
N TYR A 128 -19.90 -23.92 -14.26
CA TYR A 128 -18.47 -23.77 -14.40
C TYR A 128 -17.85 -23.15 -13.13
N SER A 129 -16.56 -23.43 -12.92
CA SER A 129 -15.80 -22.85 -11.82
C SER A 129 -15.39 -21.41 -12.13
N LYS A 130 -15.57 -20.53 -11.18
CA LYS A 130 -15.04 -19.15 -11.23
C LYS A 130 -13.75 -18.98 -10.44
N ARG A 131 -13.48 -19.88 -9.50
CA ARG A 131 -12.32 -19.80 -8.61
C ARG A 131 -12.04 -21.15 -7.97
N GLY A 132 -10.75 -21.47 -7.84
CA GLY A 132 -10.29 -22.60 -7.05
C GLY A 132 -10.32 -22.33 -5.54
N GLU A 133 -10.19 -23.39 -4.77
CA GLU A 133 -10.12 -23.36 -3.31
C GLU A 133 -8.70 -22.99 -2.84
N ASN A 134 -8.59 -22.18 -1.78
CA ASN A 134 -7.37 -21.96 -1.00
C ASN A 134 -7.69 -21.81 0.48
N LYS A 135 -7.51 -22.89 1.24
CA LYS A 135 -7.76 -22.89 2.68
C LYS A 135 -6.66 -22.19 3.49
N ASP A 136 -5.49 -21.99 2.89
CA ASP A 136 -4.33 -21.37 3.54
C ASP A 136 -4.33 -19.83 3.41
N LEU A 137 -5.45 -19.26 2.96
CA LEU A 137 -5.62 -17.84 2.88
C LEU A 137 -5.56 -17.22 4.28
N ASP A 138 -4.73 -16.16 4.45
CA ASP A 138 -4.43 -15.53 5.73
C ASP A 138 -4.74 -14.03 5.69
N PHE A 139 -4.69 -13.37 6.84
CA PHE A 139 -4.80 -11.91 6.97
C PHE A 139 -3.72 -11.18 6.17
N ILE A 140 -4.05 -9.99 5.70
CA ILE A 140 -3.05 -9.04 5.22
C ILE A 140 -2.31 -8.48 6.43
N LYS A 141 -0.97 -8.47 6.39
CA LYS A 141 -0.14 -8.04 7.52
C LYS A 141 0.46 -6.67 7.26
N ARG A 142 0.14 -5.73 8.13
CA ARG A 142 0.76 -4.42 8.16
C ARG A 142 1.80 -4.39 9.27
N LYS A 143 3.06 -4.22 8.89
CA LYS A 143 4.19 -4.11 9.82
C LYS A 143 4.66 -2.67 9.84
N GLU A 144 4.70 -2.07 11.01
CA GLU A 144 5.13 -0.70 11.19
C GLU A 144 6.31 -0.62 12.14
N LEU A 145 7.25 0.25 11.81
CA LEU A 145 8.34 0.67 12.67
C LEU A 145 8.44 2.19 12.58
N SER A 146 8.47 2.86 13.72
CA SER A 146 8.68 4.30 13.76
C SER A 146 9.68 4.72 14.82
N LEU A 147 10.43 5.77 14.52
CA LEU A 147 11.31 6.50 15.42
C LEU A 147 10.79 7.92 15.54
N ASN A 148 10.42 8.33 16.74
CA ASN A 148 9.82 9.63 16.99
C ASN A 148 10.74 10.47 17.88
N PHE A 149 10.84 11.72 17.54
CA PHE A 149 11.56 12.75 18.31
C PHE A 149 10.62 13.91 18.61
N LYS A 150 10.52 14.28 19.85
CA LYS A 150 9.69 15.40 20.30
C LYS A 150 10.50 16.30 21.22
N THR A 151 10.49 17.60 20.96
CA THR A 151 11.17 18.57 21.81
C THR A 151 10.45 19.90 21.91
N SER A 152 10.64 20.54 23.06
CA SER A 152 10.18 21.89 23.35
C SER A 152 11.33 22.69 23.92
N LEU A 153 11.57 23.89 23.39
CA LEU A 153 12.73 24.71 23.67
C LEU A 153 12.31 26.14 24.03
N TRP A 154 13.12 26.79 24.89
CA TRP A 154 13.03 28.21 25.27
C TRP A 154 11.62 28.60 25.76
N GLN A 155 11.15 27.93 26.82
CA GLN A 155 9.81 28.17 27.40
C GLN A 155 8.69 27.97 26.36
N LYS A 156 8.79 26.90 25.55
CA LYS A 156 7.87 26.55 24.47
C LYS A 156 7.82 27.56 23.31
N LEU A 157 8.87 28.42 23.20
CA LEU A 157 9.01 29.31 22.05
C LEU A 157 9.07 28.49 20.75
N VAL A 158 9.81 27.37 20.77
CA VAL A 158 9.92 26.44 19.65
C VAL A 158 9.52 25.06 20.12
N THR A 159 8.61 24.42 19.38
CA THR A 159 8.31 22.99 19.52
C THR A 159 8.57 22.28 18.20
N LEU A 160 9.20 21.11 18.28
CA LEU A 160 9.50 20.26 17.14
C LEU A 160 9.04 18.84 17.43
N ASP A 161 8.22 18.31 16.54
CA ASP A 161 7.85 16.90 16.47
C ASP A 161 8.36 16.36 15.14
N ALA A 162 9.06 15.24 15.16
CA ALA A 162 9.54 14.56 13.96
C ALA A 162 9.36 13.05 14.11
N SER A 163 8.94 12.39 13.04
CA SER A 163 8.76 10.95 13.00
C SER A 163 9.36 10.39 11.72
N PHE A 164 10.19 9.38 11.82
CA PHE A 164 10.63 8.55 10.71
C PHE A 164 9.89 7.21 10.78
N PHE A 165 9.34 6.76 9.66
CA PHE A 165 8.56 5.53 9.64
C PHE A 165 8.86 4.62 8.46
N ILE A 166 8.72 3.32 8.73
CA ILE A 166 8.70 2.25 7.73
C ILE A 166 7.40 1.49 7.91
N ASN A 167 6.61 1.42 6.86
CA ASN A 167 5.35 0.69 6.83
C ASN A 167 5.40 -0.33 5.68
N SER A 168 5.25 -1.60 6.01
CA SER A 168 5.22 -2.71 5.06
C SER A 168 3.87 -3.39 5.10
N MET A 169 3.21 -3.50 3.94
CA MET A 169 1.98 -4.26 3.76
C MET A 169 2.33 -5.56 3.04
N GLU A 170 2.02 -6.68 3.65
CA GLU A 170 2.35 -8.01 3.14
C GLU A 170 1.10 -8.87 2.95
N GLY A 171 1.09 -9.65 1.89
CA GLY A 171 0.01 -10.60 1.62
C GLY A 171 -1.22 -9.98 0.97
N TYR A 172 -1.09 -8.93 0.16
CA TYR A 172 -2.18 -8.51 -0.70
C TYR A 172 -2.63 -9.64 -1.60
N ILE A 173 -3.93 -9.76 -1.74
CA ILE A 173 -4.54 -10.84 -2.51
C ILE A 173 -4.35 -10.60 -3.99
N ILE A 174 -3.99 -11.69 -4.68
CA ILE A 174 -4.01 -11.77 -6.13
C ILE A 174 -4.96 -12.87 -6.58
N SER A 175 -5.63 -12.64 -7.70
CA SER A 175 -6.40 -13.63 -8.44
C SER A 175 -5.64 -14.02 -9.71
N SER A 176 -5.77 -15.24 -10.15
CA SER A 176 -5.11 -15.76 -11.36
C SER A 176 -3.58 -15.61 -11.34
N PRO A 177 -2.89 -16.23 -10.35
CA PRO A 177 -1.43 -16.13 -10.24
C PRO A 177 -0.73 -16.68 -11.49
N THR A 178 0.32 -15.98 -11.96
CA THR A 178 1.01 -16.33 -13.22
C THR A 178 1.83 -17.62 -13.15
N PHE A 179 2.18 -18.07 -11.94
CA PHE A 179 2.91 -19.32 -11.72
C PHE A 179 2.04 -20.58 -11.77
N TYR A 180 0.70 -20.44 -11.86
CA TYR A 180 -0.17 -21.58 -12.14
C TYR A 180 -0.23 -21.87 -13.64
N PRO A 181 -0.36 -23.15 -14.02
CA PRO A 181 -0.51 -23.51 -15.43
C PRO A 181 -1.73 -22.84 -16.07
N SER A 182 -1.55 -22.33 -17.29
CA SER A 182 -2.60 -21.59 -18.00
C SER A 182 -3.88 -22.38 -18.26
N HIS A 183 -3.80 -23.73 -18.33
CA HIS A 183 -4.97 -24.58 -18.53
C HIS A 183 -5.94 -24.61 -17.33
N LEU A 184 -5.52 -24.07 -16.17
CA LEU A 184 -6.43 -23.85 -15.03
C LEU A 184 -7.36 -22.65 -15.24
N ASN A 185 -7.17 -21.90 -16.33
CA ASN A 185 -8.01 -20.79 -16.72
C ASN A 185 -8.36 -20.94 -18.20
N THR A 186 -9.60 -21.32 -18.48
CA THR A 186 -10.05 -21.61 -19.84
C THR A 186 -10.80 -20.43 -20.44
N GLY A 187 -10.62 -20.18 -21.76
CA GLY A 187 -11.31 -19.11 -22.44
C GLY A 187 -12.71 -19.50 -22.90
N TYR A 188 -12.89 -20.78 -23.30
CA TYR A 188 -14.19 -21.30 -23.74
C TYR A 188 -14.30 -22.81 -23.46
N PRO A 189 -15.33 -23.24 -22.69
CA PRO A 189 -16.15 -22.40 -21.83
C PRO A 189 -15.29 -21.64 -20.82
N ALA A 190 -15.67 -20.40 -20.52
CA ALA A 190 -14.93 -19.59 -19.57
C ALA A 190 -15.01 -20.24 -18.17
N ALA A 191 -13.91 -20.74 -17.68
CA ALA A 191 -13.81 -21.29 -16.34
C ALA A 191 -12.45 -20.99 -15.72
N SER A 192 -12.40 -20.80 -14.41
CA SER A 192 -11.17 -20.62 -13.68
C SER A 192 -11.14 -21.54 -12.47
N PHE A 193 -10.06 -22.30 -12.34
CA PHE A 193 -9.75 -23.13 -11.18
C PHE A 193 -8.62 -22.56 -10.34
N MET A 194 -8.14 -21.38 -10.72
CA MET A 194 -7.07 -20.71 -10.00
C MET A 194 -7.57 -20.18 -8.65
N PRO A 195 -6.87 -20.47 -7.55
CA PRO A 195 -7.20 -19.93 -6.25
C PRO A 195 -6.73 -18.46 -6.14
N VAL A 196 -7.31 -17.74 -5.19
CA VAL A 196 -6.72 -16.47 -4.72
C VAL A 196 -5.63 -16.74 -3.69
N LEU A 197 -4.59 -15.91 -3.71
CA LEU A 197 -3.42 -16.06 -2.85
C LEU A 197 -3.04 -14.75 -2.18
N ASN A 198 -2.50 -14.84 -0.96
CA ASN A 198 -1.75 -13.74 -0.34
C ASN A 198 -0.34 -13.71 -0.95
N TYR A 199 -0.03 -12.72 -1.78
CA TYR A 199 1.24 -12.72 -2.50
C TYR A 199 1.94 -11.36 -2.58
N ASN A 200 1.24 -10.31 -3.01
CA ASN A 200 1.86 -9.01 -3.28
C ASN A 200 2.21 -8.26 -1.99
N ASN A 201 3.38 -7.61 -1.98
CA ASN A 201 3.84 -6.82 -0.86
C ASN A 201 4.22 -5.42 -1.29
N ASN A 202 3.95 -4.45 -0.42
CA ASN A 202 4.28 -3.05 -0.59
C ASN A 202 5.09 -2.55 0.60
N ARG A 203 5.90 -1.51 0.37
CA ARG A 203 6.57 -0.76 1.45
C ARG A 203 6.42 0.73 1.23
N ARG A 204 6.21 1.44 2.32
CA ARG A 204 6.27 2.90 2.39
C ARG A 204 7.33 3.27 3.43
N VAL A 205 8.21 4.21 3.06
CA VAL A 205 9.24 4.77 3.96
C VAL A 205 9.12 6.29 3.87
N GLY A 206 9.13 6.95 5.00
CA GLY A 206 8.97 8.39 5.03
C GLY A 206 9.29 9.01 6.36
N PHE A 207 9.09 10.33 6.42
CA PHE A 207 9.17 11.10 7.64
C PHE A 207 8.09 12.18 7.67
N ASP A 208 7.66 12.49 8.87
CA ASP A 208 6.76 13.59 9.19
C ASP A 208 7.47 14.55 10.12
N PHE A 209 7.18 15.83 9.99
CA PHE A 209 7.62 16.82 10.95
C PHE A 209 6.57 17.92 11.18
N ALA A 210 6.59 18.47 12.39
CA ALA A 210 5.84 19.64 12.77
C ALA A 210 6.74 20.55 13.60
N ALA A 211 6.90 21.80 13.18
CA ALA A 211 7.64 22.82 13.91
C ALA A 211 6.70 24.00 14.19
N ASN A 212 6.61 24.40 15.46
CA ASN A 212 5.83 25.57 15.84
C ASN A 212 6.74 26.57 16.55
N PHE A 213 6.56 27.83 16.20
CA PHE A 213 7.18 28.98 16.83
C PHE A 213 6.08 29.81 17.49
N ASN A 214 6.13 29.99 18.81
CA ASN A 214 5.12 30.68 19.57
C ASN A 214 5.77 31.86 20.32
N LYS A 215 5.30 33.09 20.11
CA LYS A 215 5.83 34.28 20.75
C LYS A 215 4.72 35.26 21.07
N LYS A 216 4.73 35.76 22.29
CA LYS A 216 3.90 36.91 22.68
C LYS A 216 4.59 38.20 22.33
N VAL A 217 3.91 39.11 21.60
CA VAL A 217 4.39 40.44 21.22
C VAL A 217 3.34 41.45 21.66
N GLY A 218 3.60 42.17 22.75
CA GLY A 218 2.61 42.99 23.39
C GLY A 218 1.44 42.15 23.90
N ASP A 219 0.21 42.48 23.50
CA ASP A 219 -1.01 41.76 23.86
C ASP A 219 -1.39 40.68 22.85
N VAL A 220 -0.58 40.50 21.79
CA VAL A 220 -0.84 39.51 20.74
C VAL A 220 0.00 38.28 20.94
N ASP A 221 -0.65 37.11 21.01
CA ASP A 221 -0.02 35.77 20.95
C ASP A 221 0.11 35.36 19.48
N LEU A 222 1.34 35.27 18.98
CA LEU A 222 1.66 34.84 17.62
C LEU A 222 2.12 33.39 17.63
N SER A 223 1.57 32.56 16.71
CA SER A 223 2.01 31.19 16.47
C SER A 223 2.19 30.99 14.98
N LEU A 224 3.40 30.58 14.59
CA LEU A 224 3.72 30.11 13.24
C LEU A 224 3.99 28.61 13.29
N GLY A 225 3.20 27.84 12.56
CA GLY A 225 3.36 26.38 12.44
C GLY A 225 3.76 26.01 11.02
N VAL A 226 4.72 25.09 10.92
CA VAL A 226 5.11 24.45 9.66
C VAL A 226 5.03 22.95 9.86
N THR A 227 4.28 22.27 9.02
CA THR A 227 4.14 20.80 9.03
C THR A 227 4.52 20.25 7.69
N GLY A 228 5.12 19.08 7.67
CA GLY A 228 5.46 18.43 6.40
C GLY A 228 5.50 16.92 6.53
N THR A 229 5.15 16.28 5.43
CA THR A 229 5.24 14.82 5.25
C THR A 229 5.96 14.53 3.95
N TYR A 230 6.91 13.62 3.99
CA TYR A 230 7.55 13.07 2.80
C TYR A 230 7.56 11.54 2.89
N TYR A 231 7.17 10.87 1.80
CA TYR A 231 7.26 9.43 1.73
C TYR A 231 7.60 8.93 0.33
N THR A 232 8.14 7.73 0.29
CA THR A 232 8.33 6.97 -0.94
C THR A 232 7.68 5.60 -0.81
N THR A 233 7.21 5.08 -1.93
CA THR A 233 6.59 3.76 -2.01
C THR A 233 7.43 2.80 -2.84
N LYS A 234 7.32 1.52 -2.56
CA LYS A 234 8.00 0.48 -3.31
C LYS A 234 7.16 -0.81 -3.33
N ALA A 235 6.98 -1.38 -4.51
CA ALA A 235 6.50 -2.74 -4.66
C ALA A 235 7.65 -3.70 -4.27
N THR A 236 7.51 -4.42 -3.16
CA THR A 236 8.58 -5.30 -2.67
C THR A 236 8.45 -6.73 -3.16
N LYS A 237 7.22 -7.14 -3.49
CA LYS A 237 6.93 -8.44 -4.10
C LYS A 237 5.74 -8.28 -5.05
N ARG A 238 5.86 -8.86 -6.24
CA ARG A 238 4.81 -8.89 -7.27
C ARG A 238 4.79 -10.25 -7.94
N ASP A 239 3.59 -10.64 -8.38
CA ASP A 239 3.40 -11.73 -9.32
C ASP A 239 3.55 -11.14 -10.72
N GLU A 240 4.69 -11.39 -11.36
CA GLU A 240 5.07 -10.83 -12.65
C GLU A 240 5.78 -11.89 -13.49
N ASN A 241 5.40 -11.97 -14.75
CA ASN A 241 5.99 -12.84 -15.73
C ASN A 241 6.29 -12.05 -17.03
N ASN A 242 7.04 -10.95 -16.89
CA ASN A 242 7.45 -10.14 -18.03
C ASN A 242 8.64 -10.79 -18.72
N VAL A 243 8.64 -10.77 -20.04
CA VAL A 243 9.77 -11.23 -20.87
C VAL A 243 10.99 -10.38 -20.56
N GLU A 244 10.80 -9.06 -20.50
CA GLU A 244 11.83 -8.10 -20.22
C GLU A 244 11.87 -7.74 -18.74
N GLN A 245 12.98 -7.99 -18.06
CA GLN A 245 13.10 -7.76 -16.60
C GLN A 245 12.96 -6.30 -16.21
N TYR A 246 13.30 -5.33 -17.09
CA TYR A 246 13.14 -3.92 -16.80
C TYR A 246 11.67 -3.47 -16.72
N GLN A 247 10.74 -4.28 -17.23
CA GLN A 247 9.30 -4.08 -17.14
C GLN A 247 8.73 -4.51 -15.78
N ASN A 248 9.52 -5.19 -14.96
CA ASN A 248 9.05 -5.61 -13.64
C ASN A 248 8.77 -4.42 -12.74
N ARG A 249 7.59 -4.42 -12.15
CA ARG A 249 7.14 -3.42 -11.17
C ARG A 249 7.76 -3.67 -9.79
N GLN A 250 8.21 -4.88 -9.53
CA GLN A 250 8.93 -5.19 -8.30
C GLN A 250 10.16 -4.29 -8.18
N GLY A 251 10.31 -3.66 -7.03
CA GLY A 251 11.39 -2.72 -6.77
C GLY A 251 11.11 -1.28 -7.20
N LYS A 252 10.02 -1.01 -7.92
CA LYS A 252 9.61 0.33 -8.37
C LYS A 252 8.55 0.94 -7.48
N ALA A 253 8.30 2.25 -7.64
CA ALA A 253 7.26 2.96 -6.91
C ALA A 253 5.86 2.45 -7.29
N LEU A 254 4.92 2.47 -6.32
CA LEU A 254 3.54 2.01 -6.55
C LEU A 254 2.78 2.91 -7.53
N ASP A 255 3.11 4.20 -7.53
CA ASP A 255 2.60 5.25 -8.40
C ASP A 255 3.51 5.50 -9.61
N GLY A 256 4.22 4.45 -10.07
CA GLY A 256 5.12 4.54 -11.20
C GLY A 256 4.41 4.86 -12.51
N ILE A 257 4.99 5.78 -13.27
CA ILE A 257 4.63 6.04 -14.66
C ILE A 257 5.42 5.08 -15.53
N TRP A 258 4.73 4.36 -16.36
CA TRP A 258 5.28 3.43 -17.33
C TRP A 258 4.97 3.91 -18.73
N GLY A 259 5.92 3.81 -19.63
CA GLY A 259 5.77 4.26 -21.01
C GLY A 259 7.07 4.18 -21.77
N TYR A 260 7.09 4.86 -22.92
CA TYR A 260 8.18 4.83 -23.86
C TYR A 260 9.14 6.00 -23.62
N LYS A 261 10.44 5.72 -23.63
CA LYS A 261 11.46 6.75 -23.47
C LYS A 261 11.63 7.50 -24.77
N SER A 262 11.43 8.83 -24.74
CA SER A 262 11.66 9.67 -25.92
C SER A 262 13.14 9.88 -26.18
N ALA A 263 13.55 9.79 -27.46
CA ALA A 263 14.86 10.18 -27.98
C ALA A 263 14.81 11.56 -28.69
N GLY A 264 13.71 12.31 -28.54
CA GLY A 264 13.48 13.59 -29.22
C GLY A 264 12.42 13.48 -30.33
N LEU A 265 12.54 14.33 -31.34
CA LEU A 265 11.65 14.34 -32.50
C LEU A 265 12.47 13.99 -33.76
N PHE A 266 11.82 13.30 -34.69
CA PHE A 266 12.41 13.05 -36.01
C PHE A 266 12.65 14.37 -36.75
N GLN A 267 13.86 14.53 -37.30
CA GLN A 267 14.26 15.76 -37.99
C GLN A 267 14.10 15.65 -39.53
N SER A 268 14.12 14.44 -40.08
CA SER A 268 14.05 14.21 -41.53
C SER A 268 13.42 12.85 -41.86
N GLU A 269 12.97 12.72 -43.12
CA GLU A 269 12.51 11.45 -43.67
C GLU A 269 13.61 10.36 -43.70
N GLU A 270 14.86 10.77 -43.87
CA GLU A 270 16.00 9.86 -43.83
C GLU A 270 16.20 9.28 -42.42
N GLU A 271 16.04 10.11 -41.40
CA GLU A 271 16.12 9.66 -40.00
C GLU A 271 14.99 8.68 -39.68
N VAL A 272 13.77 8.93 -40.16
CA VAL A 272 12.63 8.01 -40.00
C VAL A 272 12.95 6.64 -40.59
N LYS A 273 13.49 6.62 -41.81
CA LYS A 273 13.83 5.37 -42.53
C LYS A 273 14.94 4.55 -41.85
N ASN A 274 15.85 5.23 -41.16
CA ASN A 274 17.00 4.61 -40.49
C ASN A 274 16.79 4.33 -39.01
N SER A 275 15.59 4.60 -38.50
CA SER A 275 15.22 4.37 -37.10
C SER A 275 14.41 3.10 -36.94
N PRO A 276 14.31 2.54 -35.70
CA PRO A 276 13.44 1.41 -35.41
C PRO A 276 11.98 1.65 -35.84
N ASP A 277 11.32 0.59 -36.27
CA ASP A 277 9.94 0.64 -36.70
C ASP A 277 8.99 0.99 -35.56
N GLN A 278 8.23 2.08 -35.69
CA GLN A 278 7.23 2.55 -34.73
C GLN A 278 5.77 2.31 -35.18
N SER A 279 5.55 1.43 -36.15
CA SER A 279 4.23 1.12 -36.70
C SER A 279 3.23 0.57 -35.64
N TYR A 280 3.75 0.06 -34.54
CA TYR A 280 2.94 -0.40 -33.40
C TYR A 280 1.93 0.64 -32.88
N PHE A 281 2.27 1.93 -32.95
CA PHE A 281 1.38 3.02 -32.54
C PHE A 281 0.32 3.40 -33.57
N GLY A 282 0.39 2.77 -34.73
CA GLY A 282 -0.46 3.11 -35.88
C GLY A 282 -0.02 4.37 -36.62
N GLY A 283 -0.49 4.51 -37.85
CA GLY A 283 -0.15 5.65 -38.72
C GLY A 283 1.23 5.55 -39.37
N THR A 284 1.54 6.59 -40.15
CA THR A 284 2.84 6.76 -40.82
C THR A 284 3.67 7.78 -40.04
N VAL A 285 4.80 7.37 -39.58
CA VAL A 285 5.75 8.23 -38.86
C VAL A 285 6.34 9.28 -39.83
N LYS A 286 6.46 10.52 -39.39
CA LYS A 286 6.90 11.68 -40.16
C LYS A 286 7.92 12.52 -39.37
N PRO A 287 8.71 13.36 -40.01
CA PRO A 287 9.47 14.39 -39.35
C PRO A 287 8.57 15.27 -38.46
N GLY A 288 9.00 15.50 -37.21
CA GLY A 288 8.24 16.17 -36.17
C GLY A 288 7.52 15.23 -35.18
N ASP A 289 7.38 13.95 -35.51
CA ASP A 289 6.82 12.96 -34.59
C ASP A 289 7.86 12.57 -33.53
N ILE A 290 7.39 12.02 -32.39
CA ILE A 290 8.26 11.59 -31.30
C ILE A 290 9.05 10.33 -31.75
N LYS A 291 10.36 10.41 -31.59
CA LYS A 291 11.25 9.27 -31.73
C LYS A 291 11.40 8.57 -30.38
N TYR A 292 11.09 7.29 -30.34
CA TYR A 292 11.24 6.47 -29.14
C TYR A 292 12.53 5.67 -29.15
N VAL A 293 12.98 5.31 -27.95
CA VAL A 293 14.17 4.47 -27.75
C VAL A 293 13.76 3.01 -27.84
N ASP A 294 14.41 2.28 -28.73
CA ASP A 294 14.40 0.81 -28.74
C ASP A 294 15.23 0.31 -27.54
N VAL A 295 14.53 -0.23 -26.54
CA VAL A 295 15.14 -0.59 -25.26
C VAL A 295 15.70 -2.02 -25.30
N ASN A 296 15.02 -2.92 -26.00
CA ASN A 296 15.44 -4.33 -26.12
C ASN A 296 16.38 -4.57 -27.31
N GLY A 297 16.50 -3.62 -28.25
CA GLY A 297 17.43 -3.67 -29.39
C GLY A 297 16.93 -4.55 -30.54
N ASP A 298 15.63 -4.76 -30.69
CA ASP A 298 15.06 -5.61 -31.74
C ASP A 298 14.68 -4.86 -33.04
N ASN A 299 15.00 -3.54 -33.12
CA ASN A 299 14.65 -2.63 -34.19
C ASN A 299 13.14 -2.38 -34.39
N LYS A 300 12.36 -2.57 -33.35
CA LYS A 300 10.94 -2.22 -33.28
C LYS A 300 10.66 -1.46 -32.02
N ILE A 301 9.65 -0.61 -32.04
CA ILE A 301 9.13 0.04 -30.83
C ILE A 301 7.75 -0.52 -30.59
N ASP A 302 7.62 -1.35 -29.56
CA ASP A 302 6.37 -2.01 -29.21
C ASP A 302 6.16 -2.12 -27.67
N GLN A 303 5.25 -2.96 -27.25
CA GLN A 303 4.96 -3.16 -25.83
C GLN A 303 6.17 -3.57 -24.98
N TYR A 304 7.20 -4.14 -25.59
CA TYR A 304 8.41 -4.59 -24.89
C TYR A 304 9.37 -3.44 -24.60
N ASP A 305 9.21 -2.24 -25.22
CA ASP A 305 10.02 -1.05 -24.95
C ASP A 305 9.50 -0.17 -23.81
N GLN A 306 8.40 -0.58 -23.17
CA GLN A 306 7.89 0.15 -22.03
C GLN A 306 8.82 0.03 -20.83
N VAL A 307 9.19 1.18 -20.26
CA VAL A 307 10.08 1.28 -19.11
C VAL A 307 9.47 2.13 -17.99
N PHE A 308 10.04 2.01 -16.82
CA PHE A 308 9.70 2.91 -15.71
C PHE A 308 10.27 4.30 -15.98
N LEU A 309 9.41 5.29 -16.18
CA LEU A 309 9.78 6.68 -16.47
C LEU A 309 9.96 7.53 -15.23
N GLY A 310 9.26 7.21 -14.14
CA GLY A 310 9.33 8.00 -12.92
C GLY A 310 8.15 7.76 -11.98
N LYS A 311 8.03 8.61 -10.99
CA LYS A 311 6.91 8.60 -10.03
C LYS A 311 5.82 9.54 -10.50
N GLY A 312 4.56 9.12 -10.41
CA GLY A 312 3.41 9.88 -10.90
C GLY A 312 2.76 10.79 -9.87
N GLY A 313 2.86 10.44 -8.58
CA GLY A 313 2.15 11.17 -7.53
C GLY A 313 0.61 11.04 -7.58
N TRP A 314 0.07 10.07 -8.30
CA TRP A 314 -1.37 9.89 -8.53
C TRP A 314 -2.19 9.65 -7.25
N TYR A 315 -1.61 8.97 -6.27
CA TYR A 315 -2.27 8.58 -5.02
C TYR A 315 -1.99 9.55 -3.87
N GLY A 316 -1.45 10.71 -4.17
CA GLY A 316 -1.09 11.75 -3.22
C GLY A 316 0.32 12.29 -3.47
N ALA A 317 0.52 13.57 -3.16
CA ALA A 317 1.82 14.18 -3.27
C ALA A 317 2.82 13.47 -2.35
N PRO A 318 3.98 13.02 -2.85
CA PRO A 318 5.00 12.38 -2.01
C PRO A 318 5.58 13.34 -0.97
N PHE A 319 5.48 14.65 -1.23
CA PHE A 319 5.80 15.71 -0.30
C PHE A 319 4.60 16.64 -0.13
N THR A 320 4.18 16.83 1.11
CA THR A 320 3.11 17.76 1.49
C THR A 320 3.65 18.71 2.53
N LEU A 321 3.45 20.00 2.34
CA LEU A 321 3.86 21.06 3.27
C LEU A 321 2.64 21.89 3.64
N GLY A 322 2.46 22.10 4.94
CA GLY A 322 1.45 23.00 5.49
C GLY A 322 2.10 24.13 6.29
N VAL A 323 1.61 25.33 6.12
CA VAL A 323 2.01 26.50 6.93
C VAL A 323 0.77 27.12 7.53
N ASN A 324 0.78 27.37 8.82
CA ASN A 324 -0.28 28.09 9.50
C ASN A 324 0.28 29.27 10.28
N LEU A 325 -0.43 30.36 10.28
CA LEU A 325 -0.14 31.55 11.09
C LEU A 325 -1.39 31.88 11.91
N THR A 326 -1.22 31.98 13.21
CA THR A 326 -2.29 32.37 14.13
C THR A 326 -1.87 33.56 14.94
N ALA A 327 -2.72 34.57 14.98
CA ALA A 327 -2.59 35.72 15.87
C ALA A 327 -3.83 35.80 16.76
N LYS A 328 -3.64 35.78 18.06
CA LYS A 328 -4.71 35.85 19.04
C LYS A 328 -4.48 37.06 19.93
N TRP A 329 -5.48 37.93 19.99
CA TRP A 329 -5.51 39.13 20.79
C TRP A 329 -6.52 39.03 21.95
#